data_ab255aeb7f3df7fe91af6b949a451efa
#
_entry.id   ab255aeb7f3df7fe91af6b949a451efa
#
_cell.length_a   1.000
_cell.length_b   1.000
_cell.length_c   1.000
_cell.angle_alpha   90.00
_cell.angle_beta   90.00
_cell.angle_gamma   90.00
#
_symmetry.space_group_name_H-M   'P 1'
#
loop_
_entity.id
_entity.type
_entity.pdbx_description
1 polymer ?
#
loop_
_entity_poly.entity_id
_entity_poly.type
_entity_poly.pdbx_seq_one_letter_code
_entity_poly.pdbx_strand_id
1 'polypeptide(L)'
;PNSVKVIGDSAFFNCTGLARIGIPNSITEIGKFAFAFCSGLTRVTIPAGVTIIDQETFSACTSLTSVTLPRTVTVIGSAAFTCCFNLPAIVIPDSVIAIFPFAFSTCRNLKTVIIESTVIKDIDETAFENVHADIHFTVKTDAVKAMLKKNATIRDEQITVAPSKS
;
A
#
# COMPACT_ATOMS: atom_id res chain seq x y z
N PRO A 1 -21.80 10.76 -7.05
CA PRO A 1 -21.93 11.95 -7.92
C PRO A 1 -20.53 12.45 -8.32
N ASN A 2 -20.34 12.83 -9.58
CA ASN A 2 -19.04 13.32 -10.09
C ASN A 2 -18.60 14.68 -9.50
N SER A 3 -19.44 15.28 -8.66
CA SER A 3 -19.15 16.54 -7.95
C SER A 3 -18.32 16.36 -6.68
N VAL A 4 -18.34 15.16 -6.09
CA VAL A 4 -17.55 14.89 -4.87
C VAL A 4 -16.07 14.76 -5.23
N LYS A 5 -15.22 15.50 -4.52
CA LYS A 5 -13.76 15.54 -4.72
C LYS A 5 -12.98 14.93 -3.56
N VAL A 6 -13.55 14.94 -2.36
CA VAL A 6 -12.86 14.56 -1.12
C VAL A 6 -13.68 13.52 -0.37
N ILE A 7 -13.01 12.46 0.07
CA ILE A 7 -13.46 11.59 1.13
C ILE A 7 -12.68 12.04 2.38
N GLY A 8 -13.38 12.65 3.33
CA GLY A 8 -12.76 13.26 4.52
C GLY A 8 -12.17 12.25 5.49
N ASP A 9 -11.46 12.77 6.49
CA ASP A 9 -10.88 11.95 7.57
C ASP A 9 -11.97 11.12 8.25
N SER A 10 -11.66 9.84 8.47
CA SER A 10 -12.53 8.87 9.15
C SER A 10 -13.94 8.70 8.52
N ALA A 11 -14.17 9.13 7.27
CA ALA A 11 -15.50 9.16 6.66
C ALA A 11 -16.22 7.81 6.68
N PHE A 12 -15.50 6.70 6.59
CA PHE A 12 -16.01 5.32 6.67
C PHE A 12 -15.33 4.53 7.80
N PHE A 13 -14.81 5.23 8.82
CA PHE A 13 -14.14 4.55 9.94
C PHE A 13 -15.06 3.50 10.57
N ASN A 14 -14.51 2.29 10.76
CA ASN A 14 -15.20 1.16 11.37
C ASN A 14 -16.51 0.73 10.66
N CYS A 15 -16.62 0.98 9.35
CA CYS A 15 -17.73 0.46 8.55
C CYS A 15 -17.52 -1.03 8.26
N THR A 16 -17.66 -1.90 9.26
CA THR A 16 -17.34 -3.33 9.19
C THR A 16 -18.17 -4.10 8.17
N GLY A 17 -19.40 -3.65 7.87
CA GLY A 17 -20.27 -4.23 6.86
C GLY A 17 -19.97 -3.78 5.41
N LEU A 18 -19.02 -2.87 5.20
CA LEU A 18 -18.68 -2.35 3.88
C LEU A 18 -17.85 -3.38 3.10
N ALA A 19 -18.51 -4.24 2.34
CA ALA A 19 -17.83 -5.29 1.57
C ALA A 19 -17.17 -4.77 0.28
N ARG A 20 -17.72 -3.75 -0.34
CA ARG A 20 -17.25 -3.13 -1.59
C ARG A 20 -17.55 -1.65 -1.61
N ILE A 21 -16.68 -0.88 -2.25
CA ILE A 21 -16.90 0.54 -2.52
C ILE A 21 -16.39 0.87 -3.92
N GLY A 22 -17.20 1.61 -4.68
CA GLY A 22 -16.77 2.25 -5.92
C GLY A 22 -16.37 3.69 -5.63
N ILE A 23 -15.09 3.99 -5.61
CA ILE A 23 -14.58 5.35 -5.44
C ILE A 23 -14.61 6.05 -6.80
N PRO A 24 -15.41 7.14 -6.96
CA PRO A 24 -15.53 7.82 -8.24
C PRO A 24 -14.20 8.42 -8.72
N ASN A 25 -14.01 8.49 -10.04
CA ASN A 25 -12.81 9.12 -10.63
C ASN A 25 -12.71 10.63 -10.35
N SER A 26 -13.79 11.24 -9.85
CA SER A 26 -13.78 12.64 -9.42
C SER A 26 -13.03 12.88 -8.10
N ILE A 27 -12.78 11.82 -7.31
CA ILE A 27 -12.08 11.93 -6.02
C ILE A 27 -10.60 12.22 -6.27
N THR A 28 -10.10 13.23 -5.58
CA THR A 28 -8.70 13.66 -5.60
C THR A 28 -8.02 13.53 -4.24
N GLU A 29 -8.81 13.32 -3.18
CA GLU A 29 -8.29 13.22 -1.82
C GLU A 29 -9.07 12.15 -1.04
N ILE A 30 -8.32 11.32 -0.30
CA ILE A 30 -8.85 10.36 0.66
C ILE A 30 -8.10 10.62 1.97
N GLY A 31 -8.83 11.06 2.98
CA GLY A 31 -8.27 11.51 4.26
C GLY A 31 -7.77 10.38 5.13
N LYS A 32 -7.17 10.78 6.26
CA LYS A 32 -6.63 9.87 7.28
C LYS A 32 -7.74 9.01 7.86
N PHE A 33 -7.43 7.74 8.12
CA PHE A 33 -8.37 6.77 8.68
C PHE A 33 -9.67 6.59 7.87
N ALA A 34 -9.75 7.10 6.64
CA ALA A 34 -11.01 7.18 5.91
C ALA A 34 -11.74 5.84 5.79
N PHE A 35 -11.02 4.73 5.66
CA PHE A 35 -11.55 3.36 5.60
C PHE A 35 -10.95 2.45 6.69
N ALA A 36 -10.34 3.03 7.73
CA ALA A 36 -9.75 2.22 8.79
C ALA A 36 -10.82 1.37 9.48
N PHE A 37 -10.46 0.12 9.81
CA PHE A 37 -11.35 -0.89 10.40
C PHE A 37 -12.56 -1.28 9.54
N CYS A 38 -12.54 -1.02 8.23
CA CYS A 38 -13.51 -1.59 7.29
C CYS A 38 -13.22 -3.09 7.09
N SER A 39 -13.43 -3.90 8.12
CA SER A 39 -13.02 -5.30 8.14
C SER A 39 -13.70 -6.17 7.08
N GLY A 40 -14.87 -5.76 6.55
CA GLY A 40 -15.56 -6.43 5.46
C GLY A 40 -15.04 -6.08 4.06
N LEU A 41 -14.20 -5.02 3.91
CA LEU A 41 -13.76 -4.53 2.60
C LEU A 41 -12.82 -5.54 1.92
N THR A 42 -13.24 -6.05 0.75
CA THR A 42 -12.50 -7.11 0.05
C THR A 42 -11.58 -6.59 -1.04
N ARG A 43 -11.93 -5.48 -1.67
CA ARG A 43 -11.12 -4.86 -2.74
C ARG A 43 -11.33 -3.36 -2.80
N VAL A 44 -10.29 -2.66 -3.22
CA VAL A 44 -10.35 -1.21 -3.49
C VAL A 44 -9.52 -0.87 -4.72
N THR A 45 -10.07 0.02 -5.55
CA THR A 45 -9.35 0.67 -6.66
C THR A 45 -9.28 2.15 -6.36
N ILE A 46 -8.07 2.67 -6.24
CA ILE A 46 -7.81 4.08 -5.97
C ILE A 46 -7.88 4.84 -7.30
N PRO A 47 -8.66 5.92 -7.40
CA PRO A 47 -8.79 6.69 -8.63
C PRO A 47 -7.54 7.51 -8.94
N ALA A 48 -7.31 7.80 -10.23
CA ALA A 48 -6.12 8.49 -10.73
C ALA A 48 -5.97 9.95 -10.23
N GLY A 49 -7.00 10.53 -9.63
CA GLY A 49 -6.92 11.85 -8.99
C GLY A 49 -6.16 11.85 -7.66
N VAL A 50 -6.02 10.69 -7.02
CA VAL A 50 -5.39 10.56 -5.69
C VAL A 50 -3.89 10.42 -5.85
N THR A 51 -3.15 11.23 -5.11
CA THR A 51 -1.67 11.26 -5.15
C THR A 51 -1.02 10.77 -3.85
N ILE A 52 -1.77 10.68 -2.77
CA ILE A 52 -1.28 10.23 -1.46
C ILE A 52 -2.28 9.22 -0.89
N ILE A 53 -1.78 8.09 -0.42
CA ILE A 53 -2.52 7.22 0.50
C ILE A 53 -2.09 7.67 1.89
N ASP A 54 -2.98 8.38 2.59
CA ASP A 54 -2.63 9.04 3.84
C ASP A 54 -2.55 8.04 5.02
N GLN A 55 -2.21 8.56 6.20
CA GLN A 55 -2.05 7.80 7.43
C GLN A 55 -3.28 6.93 7.70
N GLU A 56 -3.05 5.64 7.92
CA GLU A 56 -4.04 4.63 8.32
C GLU A 56 -5.30 4.56 7.44
N THR A 57 -5.24 5.06 6.21
CA THR A 57 -6.42 5.13 5.31
C THR A 57 -7.15 3.78 5.20
N PHE A 58 -6.42 2.66 5.11
CA PHE A 58 -6.97 1.28 5.01
C PHE A 58 -6.47 0.38 6.14
N SER A 59 -6.08 0.95 7.27
CA SER A 59 -5.65 0.19 8.45
C SER A 59 -6.73 -0.79 8.89
N ALA A 60 -6.33 -2.00 9.23
CA ALA A 60 -7.22 -3.08 9.70
C ALA A 60 -8.39 -3.42 8.75
N CYS A 61 -8.23 -3.23 7.44
CA CYS A 61 -9.11 -3.81 6.43
C CYS A 61 -8.80 -5.31 6.29
N THR A 62 -9.17 -6.11 7.29
CA THR A 62 -8.69 -7.49 7.45
C THR A 62 -9.11 -8.45 6.33
N SER A 63 -10.22 -8.18 5.64
CA SER A 63 -10.68 -8.96 4.49
C SER A 63 -10.13 -8.50 3.13
N LEU A 64 -9.27 -7.47 3.11
CA LEU A 64 -8.77 -6.88 1.87
C LEU A 64 -7.85 -7.85 1.14
N THR A 65 -8.26 -8.27 -0.05
CA THR A 65 -7.52 -9.22 -0.91
C THR A 65 -6.94 -8.57 -2.16
N SER A 66 -7.36 -7.36 -2.50
CA SER A 66 -6.90 -6.68 -3.71
C SER A 66 -6.91 -5.17 -3.53
N VAL A 67 -5.77 -4.55 -3.84
CA VAL A 67 -5.59 -3.10 -3.90
C VAL A 67 -5.03 -2.74 -5.26
N THR A 68 -5.65 -1.77 -5.94
CA THR A 68 -5.10 -1.19 -7.17
C THR A 68 -4.70 0.25 -6.89
N LEU A 69 -3.40 0.54 -6.96
CA LEU A 69 -2.85 1.89 -6.84
C LEU A 69 -2.63 2.49 -8.24
N PRO A 70 -3.06 3.73 -8.49
CA PRO A 70 -2.80 4.39 -9.76
C PRO A 70 -1.35 4.90 -9.84
N ARG A 71 -0.86 5.15 -11.05
CA ARG A 71 0.49 5.70 -11.30
C ARG A 71 0.63 7.18 -10.90
N THR A 72 -0.31 7.74 -10.20
CA THR A 72 -0.29 9.09 -9.65
C THR A 72 0.06 9.12 -8.17
N VAL A 73 0.01 7.97 -7.48
CA VAL A 73 0.36 7.89 -6.05
C VAL A 73 1.86 8.08 -5.89
N THR A 74 2.23 9.08 -5.10
CA THR A 74 3.62 9.42 -4.80
C THR A 74 4.05 9.01 -3.39
N VAL A 75 3.10 8.89 -2.46
CA VAL A 75 3.37 8.56 -1.06
C VAL A 75 2.41 7.49 -0.56
N ILE A 76 2.95 6.51 0.15
CA ILE A 76 2.19 5.56 0.97
C ILE A 76 2.48 5.91 2.43
N GLY A 77 1.47 6.44 3.11
CA GLY A 77 1.54 7.01 4.45
C GLY A 77 1.72 5.97 5.55
N SER A 78 1.97 6.48 6.76
CA SER A 78 2.19 5.63 7.94
C SER A 78 1.00 4.72 8.21
N ALA A 79 1.26 3.43 8.41
CA ALA A 79 0.27 2.39 8.68
C ALA A 79 -0.89 2.31 7.68
N ALA A 80 -0.71 2.83 6.45
CA ALA A 80 -1.78 2.96 5.46
C ALA A 80 -2.53 1.65 5.18
N PHE A 81 -1.85 0.50 5.22
CA PHE A 81 -2.39 -0.86 5.04
C PHE A 81 -2.02 -1.79 6.18
N THR A 82 -1.69 -1.27 7.36
CA THR A 82 -1.35 -2.13 8.50
C THR A 82 -2.49 -3.08 8.82
N CYS A 83 -2.18 -4.31 9.24
CA CYS A 83 -3.17 -5.34 9.58
C CYS A 83 -4.14 -5.70 8.44
N CYS A 84 -3.79 -5.48 7.17
CA CYS A 84 -4.51 -6.05 6.03
C CYS A 84 -4.16 -7.55 5.90
N PHE A 85 -4.67 -8.38 6.82
CA PHE A 85 -4.25 -9.77 7.02
C PHE A 85 -4.38 -10.64 5.77
N ASN A 86 -5.36 -10.38 4.93
CA ASN A 86 -5.67 -11.21 3.75
C ASN A 86 -5.11 -10.66 2.43
N LEU A 87 -4.31 -9.58 2.45
CA LEU A 87 -3.69 -9.03 1.26
C LEU A 87 -2.51 -9.91 0.80
N PRO A 88 -2.62 -10.63 -0.35
CA PRO A 88 -1.57 -11.57 -0.77
C PRO A 88 -0.45 -10.91 -1.56
N ALA A 89 -0.75 -9.81 -2.24
CA ALA A 89 0.19 -9.13 -3.13
C ALA A 89 -0.13 -7.64 -3.25
N ILE A 90 0.91 -6.85 -3.54
CA ILE A 90 0.77 -5.43 -3.87
C ILE A 90 1.76 -5.03 -4.97
N VAL A 91 1.32 -4.18 -5.88
CA VAL A 91 2.19 -3.50 -6.85
C VAL A 91 2.30 -2.04 -6.41
N ILE A 92 3.52 -1.60 -6.14
CA ILE A 92 3.89 -0.22 -5.82
C ILE A 92 4.28 0.45 -7.12
N PRO A 93 3.50 1.45 -7.61
CA PRO A 93 3.72 2.06 -8.92
C PRO A 93 5.04 2.84 -9.02
N ASP A 94 5.44 3.11 -10.25
CA ASP A 94 6.66 3.81 -10.61
C ASP A 94 6.74 5.28 -10.12
N SER A 95 5.60 5.87 -9.81
CA SER A 95 5.46 7.23 -9.26
C SER A 95 5.80 7.35 -7.76
N VAL A 96 5.82 6.23 -7.01
CA VAL A 96 6.00 6.29 -5.54
C VAL A 96 7.42 6.71 -5.19
N ILE A 97 7.54 7.73 -4.34
CA ILE A 97 8.82 8.29 -3.87
C ILE A 97 9.12 7.96 -2.40
N ALA A 98 8.09 7.60 -1.61
CA ALA A 98 8.29 7.22 -0.21
C ALA A 98 7.22 6.23 0.29
N ILE A 99 7.66 5.31 1.17
CA ILE A 99 6.82 4.38 1.93
C ILE A 99 7.14 4.59 3.41
N PHE A 100 6.15 5.03 4.17
CA PHE A 100 6.30 5.49 5.55
C PHE A 100 6.20 4.34 6.57
N PRO A 101 6.51 4.61 7.87
CA PRO A 101 6.51 3.60 8.91
C PRO A 101 5.25 2.75 8.95
N PHE A 102 5.41 1.45 9.14
CA PHE A 102 4.34 0.46 9.31
C PHE A 102 3.35 0.36 8.14
N ALA A 103 3.65 0.94 6.98
CA ALA A 103 2.69 1.04 5.85
C ALA A 103 2.01 -0.30 5.50
N PHE A 104 2.73 -1.42 5.55
CA PHE A 104 2.24 -2.78 5.33
C PHE A 104 2.52 -3.71 6.52
N SER A 105 2.79 -3.14 7.70
CA SER A 105 3.08 -3.95 8.87
C SER A 105 1.95 -4.92 9.19
N THR A 106 2.31 -6.11 9.61
CA THR A 106 1.37 -7.15 10.02
C THR A 106 0.42 -7.62 8.90
N CYS A 107 0.78 -7.40 7.63
CA CYS A 107 0.11 -8.01 6.48
C CYS A 107 0.53 -9.48 6.36
N ARG A 108 0.00 -10.36 7.21
CA ARG A 108 0.49 -11.73 7.44
C ARG A 108 0.41 -12.66 6.22
N ASN A 109 -0.45 -12.35 5.23
CA ASN A 109 -0.54 -13.10 3.98
C ASN A 109 0.19 -12.44 2.80
N LEU A 110 0.87 -11.30 3.03
CA LEU A 110 1.59 -10.59 1.97
C LEU A 110 2.84 -11.36 1.55
N LYS A 111 2.75 -12.02 0.41
CA LYS A 111 3.80 -12.88 -0.17
C LYS A 111 4.51 -12.26 -1.36
N THR A 112 3.87 -11.34 -2.06
CA THR A 112 4.45 -10.73 -3.27
C THR A 112 4.35 -9.22 -3.22
N VAL A 113 5.49 -8.56 -3.33
CA VAL A 113 5.58 -7.11 -3.45
C VAL A 113 6.38 -6.76 -4.70
N ILE A 114 5.78 -6.04 -5.64
CA ILE A 114 6.45 -5.54 -6.82
C ILE A 114 6.63 -4.04 -6.65
N ILE A 115 7.87 -3.55 -6.61
CA ILE A 115 8.18 -2.12 -6.55
C ILE A 115 8.67 -1.69 -7.93
N GLU A 116 7.80 -1.03 -8.68
CA GLU A 116 8.10 -0.53 -10.02
C GLU A 116 8.92 0.77 -9.99
N SER A 117 8.89 1.48 -8.86
CA SER A 117 9.58 2.76 -8.72
C SER A 117 11.10 2.64 -8.80
N THR A 118 11.69 3.50 -9.62
CA THR A 118 13.15 3.74 -9.68
C THR A 118 13.54 5.07 -9.05
N VAL A 119 12.54 5.87 -8.65
CA VAL A 119 12.69 7.22 -8.08
C VAL A 119 12.40 7.27 -6.58
N ILE A 120 12.12 6.11 -5.98
CA ILE A 120 11.86 6.02 -4.56
C ILE A 120 13.09 6.47 -3.76
N LYS A 121 12.86 7.33 -2.79
CA LYS A 121 13.91 7.97 -1.99
C LYS A 121 14.03 7.35 -0.60
N ASP A 122 12.90 6.83 -0.10
CA ASP A 122 12.85 6.24 1.22
C ASP A 122 11.82 5.11 1.31
N ILE A 123 12.23 4.04 1.95
CA ILE A 123 11.37 2.96 2.45
C ILE A 123 11.75 2.79 3.92
N ASP A 124 10.81 3.13 4.80
CA ASP A 124 11.03 2.98 6.23
C ASP A 124 11.29 1.51 6.59
N GLU A 125 12.22 1.27 7.50
CA GLU A 125 12.63 -0.08 7.91
C GLU A 125 11.50 -0.90 8.53
N THR A 126 10.46 -0.25 9.07
CA THR A 126 9.29 -0.88 9.67
C THR A 126 8.14 -1.08 8.66
N ALA A 127 8.27 -0.55 7.44
CA ALA A 127 7.19 -0.53 6.45
C ALA A 127 6.60 -1.93 6.15
N PHE A 128 7.43 -2.98 6.20
CA PHE A 128 7.06 -4.38 5.97
C PHE A 128 7.33 -5.26 7.19
N GLU A 129 7.14 -4.73 8.39
CA GLU A 129 7.32 -5.48 9.62
C GLU A 129 6.22 -6.53 9.82
N ASN A 130 6.56 -7.70 10.35
CA ASN A 130 5.62 -8.79 10.64
C ASN A 130 4.76 -9.25 9.44
N VAL A 131 5.32 -9.22 8.24
CA VAL A 131 4.72 -9.77 7.02
C VAL A 131 4.95 -11.29 6.93
N HIS A 132 4.46 -11.93 5.86
CA HIS A 132 4.66 -13.37 5.66
C HIS A 132 6.15 -13.74 5.58
N ALA A 133 6.54 -14.84 6.21
CA ALA A 133 7.95 -15.28 6.25
C ALA A 133 8.53 -15.59 4.85
N ASP A 134 7.67 -16.03 3.89
CA ASP A 134 8.05 -16.30 2.51
C ASP A 134 7.77 -15.11 1.58
N ILE A 135 7.75 -13.88 2.10
CA ILE A 135 7.57 -12.69 1.26
C ILE A 135 8.68 -12.61 0.23
N HIS A 136 8.31 -12.24 -1.00
CA HIS A 136 9.24 -11.99 -2.08
C HIS A 136 9.03 -10.61 -2.69
N PHE A 137 10.12 -9.88 -2.84
CA PHE A 137 10.15 -8.55 -3.45
C PHE A 137 10.75 -8.63 -4.86
N THR A 138 10.08 -8.03 -5.83
CA THR A 138 10.65 -7.73 -7.14
C THR A 138 10.85 -6.22 -7.24
N VAL A 139 12.09 -5.79 -7.43
CA VAL A 139 12.45 -4.37 -7.49
C VAL A 139 13.18 -4.03 -8.78
N LYS A 140 13.29 -2.75 -9.13
CA LYS A 140 13.90 -2.31 -10.39
C LYS A 140 15.37 -1.95 -10.26
N THR A 141 15.86 -1.66 -9.04
CA THR A 141 17.23 -1.18 -8.81
C THR A 141 17.84 -1.75 -7.55
N ASP A 142 19.17 -1.85 -7.51
CA ASP A 142 19.92 -2.22 -6.31
C ASP A 142 19.76 -1.19 -5.19
N ALA A 143 19.49 0.07 -5.51
CA ALA A 143 19.21 1.09 -4.51
C ALA A 143 17.92 0.76 -3.72
N VAL A 144 16.86 0.34 -4.39
CA VAL A 144 15.60 -0.10 -3.72
C VAL A 144 15.85 -1.38 -2.92
N LYS A 145 16.62 -2.33 -3.45
CA LYS A 145 17.05 -3.54 -2.71
C LYS A 145 17.76 -3.17 -1.41
N ALA A 146 18.70 -2.21 -1.47
CA ALA A 146 19.45 -1.75 -0.29
C ALA A 146 18.53 -1.08 0.76
N MET A 147 17.47 -0.36 0.34
CA MET A 147 16.48 0.21 1.26
C MET A 147 15.70 -0.88 2.00
N LEU A 148 15.22 -1.90 1.28
CA LEU A 148 14.49 -3.03 1.88
C LEU A 148 15.35 -3.79 2.90
N LYS A 149 16.64 -3.92 2.66
CA LYS A 149 17.59 -4.61 3.56
C LYS A 149 17.86 -3.88 4.88
N LYS A 150 17.41 -2.64 5.06
CA LYS A 150 17.42 -1.98 6.38
C LYS A 150 16.48 -2.69 7.36
N ASN A 151 15.42 -3.31 6.87
CA ASN A 151 14.57 -4.18 7.68
C ASN A 151 15.31 -5.50 7.95
N ALA A 152 15.64 -5.75 9.22
CA ALA A 152 16.43 -6.91 9.64
C ALA A 152 15.75 -8.27 9.39
N THR A 153 14.44 -8.29 9.11
CA THR A 153 13.69 -9.52 8.84
C THR A 153 13.63 -9.88 7.36
N ILE A 154 14.02 -8.97 6.45
CA ILE A 154 14.03 -9.20 5.00
C ILE A 154 15.40 -9.72 4.57
N ARG A 155 15.45 -10.97 4.10
CA ARG A 155 16.67 -11.62 3.66
C ARG A 155 16.97 -11.31 2.19
N ASP A 156 18.24 -11.39 1.80
CA ASP A 156 18.71 -11.07 0.45
C ASP A 156 18.04 -11.94 -0.63
N GLU A 157 17.87 -13.23 -0.34
CA GLU A 157 17.20 -14.18 -1.24
C GLU A 157 15.72 -13.89 -1.49
N GLN A 158 15.10 -13.06 -0.66
CA GLN A 158 13.72 -12.62 -0.83
C GLN A 158 13.58 -11.43 -1.79
N ILE A 159 14.69 -10.88 -2.30
CA ILE A 159 14.68 -9.70 -3.17
C ILE A 159 15.30 -10.02 -4.52
N THR A 160 14.49 -9.96 -5.57
CA THR A 160 14.95 -10.05 -6.96
C THR A 160 15.01 -8.66 -7.59
N VAL A 161 16.15 -8.30 -8.17
CA VAL A 161 16.27 -7.11 -9.01
C VAL A 161 15.92 -7.51 -10.44
N ALA A 162 14.81 -6.97 -10.95
CA ALA A 162 14.38 -7.25 -12.32
C ALA A 162 15.37 -6.64 -13.34
N PRO A 163 15.68 -7.34 -14.44
CA PRO A 163 16.55 -6.77 -15.46
C PRO A 163 15.94 -5.48 -16.02
N SER A 164 16.78 -4.46 -16.21
CA SER A 164 16.39 -3.26 -16.95
C SER A 164 15.94 -3.68 -18.35
N LYS A 165 14.74 -3.28 -18.77
CA LYS A 165 14.35 -3.44 -20.17
C LYS A 165 15.31 -2.58 -20.99
N SER A 166 16.15 -3.24 -21.80
CA SER A 166 16.96 -2.61 -22.85
C SER A 166 16.07 -1.93 -23.90
#